data_a7a9f4f78e8fb2d71405e577ace14690
#
_entry.id   a7a9f4f78e8fb2d71405e577ace14690
#
_cell.length_a   1.000
_cell.length_b   1.000
_cell.length_c   1.000
_cell.angle_alpha   90.00
_cell.angle_beta   90.00
_cell.angle_gamma   90.00
#
_symmetry.space_group_name_H-M   'P 1'
#
loop_
_entity.id
_entity.type
_entity.pdbx_description
1 polymer ?
#
loop_
_entity_poly.entity_id
_entity_poly.type
_entity_poly.pdbx_seq_one_letter_code
_entity_poly.pdbx_strand_id
1 'polypeptide(L)'
;MFFGAFDIKTGELLSELPLSVSGDLTLAMATITTCDFELPTDDPACPSDWLAITSPYRTWIAAWTDTGEIVWGGIIDTRVRKSSSSVVAISCVSAEDYLDRRYTPTKKFNKTDQSDIAAWLVSQAIEGGIPFLVDAPKSGILRDRAYYADESATLYKRLTELSGVINGPEWYVGIEWASLERNSIVPVFHCGTPKVGRISTSPSAVFELPGGLLEVQLEERAKVGDMATHVIAIGGGEGEDRPVSAAHIAVEKENSGYPRIEIQKTFDSVSRPETLNAHAAAILNRVREGSKPFTLTQRIGEYPVVGIDYGLGDLVRIEIDTDTISQKMVLRVVGWVINANGEAISPIVAQLGESNDQ
;
A
#
# COMPACT_ATOMS: atom_id res chain seq x y z
N MET A 1 7.11 18.06 -11.57
CA MET A 1 6.66 16.67 -11.83
C MET A 1 6.19 16.55 -13.25
N PHE A 2 6.46 15.44 -13.93
CA PHE A 2 6.13 15.19 -15.34
C PHE A 2 5.17 14.02 -15.45
N PHE A 3 4.39 13.97 -16.52
CA PHE A 3 3.41 12.93 -16.76
C PHE A 3 3.51 12.41 -18.19
N GLY A 4 3.41 11.10 -18.34
CA GLY A 4 3.39 10.46 -19.66
C GLY A 4 2.30 9.39 -19.75
N ALA A 5 1.81 9.24 -20.96
CA ALA A 5 0.93 8.16 -21.35
C ALA A 5 1.74 7.05 -22.04
N PHE A 6 1.51 5.81 -21.63
CA PHE A 6 2.22 4.65 -22.15
C PHE A 6 1.23 3.57 -22.59
N ASP A 7 1.58 2.82 -23.64
CA ASP A 7 0.74 1.71 -24.09
C ASP A 7 0.69 0.60 -23.04
N ILE A 8 -0.49 0.10 -22.76
CA ILE A 8 -0.69 -0.87 -21.65
C ILE A 8 -0.04 -2.24 -21.92
N LYS A 9 0.16 -2.60 -23.18
CA LYS A 9 0.72 -3.90 -23.59
C LYS A 9 2.21 -3.88 -23.79
N THR A 10 2.73 -2.80 -24.39
CA THR A 10 4.15 -2.70 -24.74
C THR A 10 4.95 -1.91 -23.71
N GLY A 11 4.26 -1.08 -22.92
CA GLY A 11 4.90 -0.12 -22.02
C GLY A 11 5.55 1.06 -22.73
N GLU A 12 5.48 1.16 -24.06
CA GLU A 12 6.11 2.23 -24.84
C GLU A 12 5.43 3.58 -24.58
N LEU A 13 6.23 4.64 -24.52
CA LEU A 13 5.76 6.00 -24.39
C LEU A 13 4.95 6.39 -25.63
N LEU A 14 3.69 6.77 -25.42
CA LEU A 14 2.82 7.31 -26.46
C LEU A 14 3.00 8.81 -26.59
N SER A 15 3.01 9.53 -25.48
CA SER A 15 3.27 10.98 -25.41
C SER A 15 3.47 11.42 -23.96
N GLU A 16 4.19 12.52 -23.76
CA GLU A 16 4.04 13.33 -22.56
C GLU A 16 2.71 14.09 -22.61
N LEU A 17 2.11 14.30 -21.45
CA LEU A 17 0.81 14.96 -21.33
C LEU A 17 0.90 16.13 -20.33
N PRO A 18 0.27 17.29 -20.64
CA PRO A 18 0.20 18.43 -19.72
C PRO A 18 -0.88 18.21 -18.65
N LEU A 19 -0.76 17.10 -17.91
CA LEU A 19 -1.70 16.76 -16.84
C LEU A 19 -1.49 17.64 -15.62
N SER A 20 -2.57 18.01 -14.96
CA SER A 20 -2.57 18.46 -13.58
C SER A 20 -3.29 17.44 -12.70
N VAL A 21 -2.79 17.27 -11.48
CA VAL A 21 -3.43 16.38 -10.51
C VAL A 21 -4.60 17.10 -9.88
N SER A 22 -5.78 16.50 -9.85
CA SER A 22 -6.98 17.08 -9.23
C SER A 22 -7.32 16.47 -7.87
N GLY A 23 -6.48 15.56 -7.39
CA GLY A 23 -6.54 14.93 -6.08
C GLY A 23 -5.14 14.54 -5.62
N ASP A 24 -5.02 13.70 -4.63
CA ASP A 24 -3.73 13.20 -4.17
C ASP A 24 -3.30 11.96 -4.97
N LEU A 25 -2.02 11.89 -5.30
CA LEU A 25 -1.39 10.68 -5.86
C LEU A 25 -1.00 9.76 -4.71
N THR A 26 -1.74 8.69 -4.50
CA THR A 26 -1.45 7.73 -3.44
C THR A 26 -0.85 6.46 -4.00
N LEU A 27 0.28 6.04 -3.45
CA LEU A 27 0.85 4.71 -3.64
C LEU A 27 0.94 4.02 -2.28
N ALA A 28 0.39 2.81 -2.17
CA ALA A 28 0.44 2.03 -0.93
C ALA A 28 0.57 0.53 -1.23
N MET A 29 1.26 -0.20 -0.35
CA MET A 29 1.45 -1.65 -0.50
C MET A 29 0.13 -2.40 -0.50
N ALA A 30 0.01 -3.39 -1.39
CA ALA A 30 -1.10 -4.33 -1.49
C ALA A 30 -2.49 -3.67 -1.48
N THR A 31 -2.59 -2.44 -1.99
CA THR A 31 -3.81 -1.63 -1.95
C THR A 31 -4.10 -1.06 -3.33
N ILE A 32 -5.34 -1.23 -3.79
CA ILE A 32 -5.81 -0.55 -5.01
C ILE A 32 -6.04 0.92 -4.65
N THR A 33 -5.30 1.80 -5.31
CA THR A 33 -5.40 3.26 -5.14
C THR A 33 -5.92 3.91 -6.40
N THR A 34 -6.49 5.09 -6.25
CA THR A 34 -7.03 5.89 -7.36
C THR A 34 -6.36 7.26 -7.40
N CYS A 35 -6.33 7.86 -8.58
CA CYS A 35 -5.89 9.23 -8.75
C CYS A 35 -6.66 9.90 -9.89
N ASP A 36 -6.98 11.18 -9.71
CA ASP A 36 -7.69 11.98 -10.69
C ASP A 36 -6.79 13.07 -11.29
N PHE A 37 -6.91 13.23 -12.60
CA PHE A 37 -6.16 14.21 -13.38
C PHE A 37 -7.10 15.07 -14.21
N GLU A 38 -6.61 16.25 -14.57
CA GLU A 38 -7.21 17.13 -15.57
C GLU A 38 -6.25 17.28 -16.75
N LEU A 39 -6.78 17.07 -17.97
CA LEU A 39 -6.07 17.29 -19.22
C LEU A 39 -6.67 18.51 -19.93
N PRO A 40 -5.97 19.65 -19.99
CA PRO A 40 -6.37 20.79 -20.80
C PRO A 40 -6.12 20.50 -22.29
N THR A 41 -7.17 20.25 -23.05
CA THR A 41 -7.04 19.85 -24.47
C THR A 41 -6.74 21.01 -25.41
N ASP A 42 -6.84 22.24 -24.93
CA ASP A 42 -6.46 23.47 -25.61
C ASP A 42 -5.04 23.94 -25.27
N ASP A 43 -4.33 23.23 -24.38
CA ASP A 43 -2.93 23.48 -24.09
C ASP A 43 -2.08 23.14 -25.35
N PRO A 44 -1.14 24.01 -25.77
CA PRO A 44 -0.24 23.73 -26.89
C PRO A 44 0.60 22.46 -26.74
N ALA A 45 0.86 22.00 -25.52
CA ALA A 45 1.58 20.76 -25.23
C ALA A 45 0.66 19.51 -25.31
N CYS A 46 -0.66 19.68 -25.41
CA CYS A 46 -1.58 18.57 -25.57
C CYS A 46 -1.50 17.99 -26.99
N PRO A 47 -1.19 16.70 -27.16
CA PRO A 47 -1.08 16.08 -28.47
C PRO A 47 -2.44 16.07 -29.18
N SER A 48 -2.45 16.27 -30.51
CA SER A 48 -3.70 16.32 -31.29
C SER A 48 -4.51 15.02 -31.27
N ASP A 49 -3.85 13.91 -31.04
CA ASP A 49 -4.42 12.56 -30.94
C ASP A 49 -4.66 12.10 -29.47
N TRP A 50 -4.70 13.07 -28.53
CA TRP A 50 -4.91 12.81 -27.11
C TRP A 50 -6.09 11.87 -26.83
N LEU A 51 -7.11 11.88 -27.68
CA LEU A 51 -8.29 11.03 -27.52
C LEU A 51 -7.95 9.54 -27.67
N ALA A 52 -7.04 9.19 -28.56
CA ALA A 52 -6.54 7.83 -28.73
C ALA A 52 -5.54 7.46 -27.61
N ILE A 53 -4.63 8.39 -27.31
CA ILE A 53 -3.57 8.24 -26.32
C ILE A 53 -4.13 8.03 -24.90
N THR A 54 -5.24 8.68 -24.53
CA THR A 54 -5.85 8.56 -23.20
C THR A 54 -7.02 7.57 -23.16
N SER A 55 -6.97 6.50 -23.95
CA SER A 55 -8.06 5.52 -24.01
C SER A 55 -8.15 4.69 -22.73
N PRO A 56 -9.32 4.61 -22.06
CA PRO A 56 -9.49 3.83 -20.84
C PRO A 56 -9.10 2.37 -21.04
N TYR A 57 -8.40 1.81 -20.05
CA TYR A 57 -7.88 0.45 -20.00
C TYR A 57 -6.97 0.04 -21.18
N ARG A 58 -6.41 1.04 -21.89
CA ARG A 58 -5.38 0.86 -22.91
C ARG A 58 -4.12 1.64 -22.64
N THR A 59 -4.16 2.50 -21.62
CA THR A 59 -3.08 3.47 -21.38
C THR A 59 -2.73 3.50 -19.91
N TRP A 60 -1.42 3.42 -19.63
CA TRP A 60 -0.84 3.79 -18.36
C TRP A 60 -0.61 5.30 -18.31
N ILE A 61 -0.81 5.90 -17.15
CA ILE A 61 -0.22 7.19 -16.79
C ILE A 61 0.87 6.93 -15.77
N ALA A 62 2.06 7.46 -16.02
CA ALA A 62 3.13 7.48 -15.03
C ALA A 62 3.50 8.93 -14.70
N ALA A 63 3.82 9.16 -13.41
CA ALA A 63 4.30 10.42 -12.88
C ALA A 63 5.74 10.26 -12.40
N TRP A 64 6.62 11.17 -12.82
CA TRP A 64 8.02 11.15 -12.38
C TRP A 64 8.51 12.55 -12.00
N THR A 65 9.55 12.56 -11.18
CA THR A 65 10.22 13.78 -10.69
C THR A 65 11.21 14.32 -11.72
N ASP A 66 11.75 15.50 -11.48
CA ASP A 66 12.86 16.11 -12.24
C ASP A 66 14.17 15.29 -12.14
N THR A 67 14.34 14.48 -11.10
CA THR A 67 15.41 13.48 -11.03
C THR A 67 15.14 12.27 -11.94
N GLY A 68 13.92 12.14 -12.43
CA GLY A 68 13.45 11.08 -13.32
C GLY A 68 12.99 9.82 -12.60
N GLU A 69 12.82 9.85 -11.29
CA GLU A 69 12.26 8.73 -10.54
C GLU A 69 10.75 8.66 -10.69
N ILE A 70 10.20 7.49 -11.08
CA ILE A 70 8.76 7.28 -11.13
C ILE A 70 8.26 7.19 -9.70
N VAL A 71 7.34 8.07 -9.36
CA VAL A 71 6.75 8.17 -8.02
C VAL A 71 5.33 7.65 -7.95
N TRP A 72 4.70 7.49 -9.12
CA TRP A 72 3.37 6.91 -9.24
C TRP A 72 3.12 6.40 -10.65
N GLY A 73 2.28 5.37 -10.79
CA GLY A 73 1.78 4.90 -12.07
C GLY A 73 0.47 4.14 -11.93
N GLY A 74 -0.42 4.32 -12.90
CA GLY A 74 -1.73 3.67 -12.90
C GLY A 74 -2.36 3.59 -14.29
N ILE A 75 -3.42 2.82 -14.41
CA ILE A 75 -4.19 2.58 -15.64
C ILE A 75 -5.32 3.60 -15.71
N ILE A 76 -5.52 4.24 -16.85
CA ILE A 76 -6.72 5.06 -17.05
C ILE A 76 -7.94 4.15 -16.96
N ASP A 77 -8.78 4.39 -15.95
CA ASP A 77 -10.04 3.68 -15.77
C ASP A 77 -11.22 4.45 -16.39
N THR A 78 -11.30 5.73 -16.12
CA THR A 78 -12.41 6.58 -16.55
C THR A 78 -11.91 7.86 -17.21
N ARG A 79 -12.63 8.31 -18.23
CA ARG A 79 -12.39 9.59 -18.90
C ARG A 79 -13.72 10.29 -19.12
N VAL A 80 -13.86 11.51 -18.57
CA VAL A 80 -15.07 12.33 -18.67
C VAL A 80 -14.81 13.57 -19.52
N ARG A 81 -15.62 13.75 -20.55
CA ARG A 81 -15.62 14.92 -21.45
C ARG A 81 -16.93 15.66 -21.33
N LYS A 82 -16.86 16.98 -21.21
CA LYS A 82 -18.04 17.85 -21.20
C LYS A 82 -18.01 18.73 -22.46
N SER A 83 -19.11 18.83 -23.16
CA SER A 83 -19.22 19.68 -24.38
C SER A 83 -18.96 21.16 -24.13
N SER A 84 -19.02 21.60 -22.88
CA SER A 84 -18.84 22.99 -22.43
C SER A 84 -17.43 23.25 -21.86
N SER A 85 -16.47 22.30 -21.96
CA SER A 85 -15.14 22.44 -21.35
C SER A 85 -14.07 21.87 -22.27
N SER A 86 -12.94 22.57 -22.39
CA SER A 86 -11.70 22.05 -22.97
C SER A 86 -10.89 21.18 -22.00
N VAL A 87 -11.29 21.10 -20.73
CA VAL A 87 -10.65 20.25 -19.74
C VAL A 87 -11.35 18.90 -19.68
N VAL A 88 -10.56 17.83 -19.79
CA VAL A 88 -10.99 16.42 -19.69
C VAL A 88 -10.58 15.87 -18.36
N ALA A 89 -11.53 15.35 -17.59
CA ALA A 89 -11.21 14.64 -16.37
C ALA A 89 -10.83 13.19 -16.68
N ILE A 90 -9.73 12.71 -16.08
CA ILE A 90 -9.17 11.37 -16.24
C ILE A 90 -8.99 10.78 -14.85
N SER A 91 -9.66 9.66 -14.58
CA SER A 91 -9.43 8.88 -13.36
C SER A 91 -8.57 7.66 -13.69
N CYS A 92 -7.60 7.40 -12.84
CA CYS A 92 -6.70 6.26 -12.95
C CYS A 92 -6.78 5.39 -11.71
N VAL A 93 -6.50 4.10 -11.89
CA VAL A 93 -6.37 3.09 -10.83
C VAL A 93 -4.98 2.49 -10.84
N SER A 94 -4.46 2.12 -9.68
CA SER A 94 -3.15 1.46 -9.60
C SER A 94 -3.15 0.09 -10.29
N ALA A 95 -1.96 -0.45 -10.56
CA ALA A 95 -1.79 -1.71 -11.30
C ALA A 95 -2.46 -2.91 -10.63
N GLU A 96 -2.64 -2.88 -9.32
CA GLU A 96 -3.31 -3.89 -8.52
C GLU A 96 -4.77 -4.12 -8.95
N ASP A 97 -5.46 -3.09 -9.48
CA ASP A 97 -6.82 -3.22 -10.02
C ASP A 97 -6.88 -4.27 -11.14
N TYR A 98 -5.85 -4.36 -11.97
CA TYR A 98 -5.82 -5.39 -13.01
C TYR A 98 -5.78 -6.81 -12.43
N LEU A 99 -5.11 -7.02 -11.30
CA LEU A 99 -5.12 -8.31 -10.60
C LEU A 99 -6.50 -8.65 -10.05
N ASP A 100 -7.31 -7.65 -9.71
CA ASP A 100 -8.69 -7.83 -9.25
C ASP A 100 -9.69 -8.07 -10.41
N ARG A 101 -9.26 -7.87 -11.66
CA ARG A 101 -10.04 -8.19 -12.88
C ARG A 101 -9.70 -9.55 -13.50
N ARG A 102 -8.80 -10.30 -12.89
CA ARG A 102 -8.38 -11.63 -13.35
C ARG A 102 -8.72 -12.67 -12.31
N TYR A 103 -9.36 -13.75 -12.75
CA TYR A 103 -9.79 -14.84 -11.88
C TYR A 103 -8.72 -15.92 -11.76
N THR A 104 -8.67 -16.53 -10.58
CA THR A 104 -7.71 -17.59 -10.27
C THR A 104 -8.17 -18.93 -10.83
N PRO A 105 -7.37 -19.61 -11.67
CA PRO A 105 -7.68 -20.96 -12.11
C PRO A 105 -7.48 -21.99 -11.01
N THR A 106 -8.04 -23.20 -11.18
CA THR A 106 -7.84 -24.28 -10.23
C THR A 106 -6.38 -24.71 -10.18
N LYS A 107 -5.80 -24.66 -8.97
CA LYS A 107 -4.42 -25.10 -8.70
C LYS A 107 -4.26 -25.57 -7.26
N LYS A 108 -3.49 -26.64 -7.08
CA LYS A 108 -3.10 -27.14 -5.76
C LYS A 108 -1.58 -27.02 -5.60
N PHE A 109 -1.16 -26.57 -4.44
CA PHE A 109 0.24 -26.43 -4.03
C PHE A 109 0.46 -27.30 -2.79
N ASN A 110 1.52 -28.10 -2.80
CA ASN A 110 1.95 -28.91 -1.66
C ASN A 110 3.36 -28.51 -1.30
N LYS A 111 3.58 -28.09 -0.05
CA LYS A 111 4.89 -27.66 0.47
C LYS A 111 5.63 -26.77 -0.53
N THR A 112 4.92 -25.81 -1.10
CA THR A 112 5.45 -24.86 -2.08
C THR A 112 5.83 -23.58 -1.37
N ASP A 113 6.96 -23.00 -1.74
CA ASP A 113 7.37 -21.68 -1.22
C ASP A 113 6.29 -20.64 -1.49
N GLN A 114 5.93 -19.84 -0.48
CA GLN A 114 4.83 -18.87 -0.61
C GLN A 114 5.13 -17.78 -1.65
N SER A 115 6.40 -17.44 -1.88
CA SER A 115 6.78 -16.48 -2.94
C SER A 115 6.54 -17.09 -4.33
N ASP A 116 6.73 -18.42 -4.52
CA ASP A 116 6.38 -19.08 -5.77
C ASP A 116 4.87 -19.13 -6.00
N ILE A 117 4.09 -19.25 -4.92
CA ILE A 117 2.63 -19.20 -5.02
C ILE A 117 2.19 -17.80 -5.46
N ALA A 118 2.77 -16.74 -4.88
CA ALA A 118 2.50 -15.36 -5.29
C ALA A 118 2.92 -15.11 -6.73
N ALA A 119 4.12 -15.52 -7.13
CA ALA A 119 4.62 -15.42 -8.50
C ALA A 119 3.71 -16.15 -9.49
N TRP A 120 3.25 -17.36 -9.15
CA TRP A 120 2.30 -18.10 -9.98
C TRP A 120 0.98 -17.35 -10.13
N LEU A 121 0.42 -16.77 -9.06
CA LEU A 121 -0.80 -15.96 -9.15
C LEU A 121 -0.63 -14.82 -10.15
N VAL A 122 0.45 -14.05 -10.05
CA VAL A 122 0.71 -12.93 -10.97
C VAL A 122 0.95 -13.42 -12.40
N SER A 123 1.60 -14.57 -12.60
CA SER A 123 1.79 -15.13 -13.94
C SER A 123 0.48 -15.39 -14.68
N GLN A 124 -0.62 -15.65 -13.97
CA GLN A 124 -1.95 -15.80 -14.59
C GLN A 124 -2.49 -14.45 -15.14
N ALA A 125 -1.99 -13.31 -14.66
CA ALA A 125 -2.34 -12.01 -15.19
C ALA A 125 -1.56 -11.67 -16.48
N ILE A 126 -0.38 -12.25 -16.67
CA ILE A 126 0.50 -11.99 -17.82
C ILE A 126 -0.04 -12.62 -19.09
N GLU A 127 -0.55 -13.83 -19.01
CA GLU A 127 -1.06 -14.56 -20.20
C GLU A 127 -2.23 -13.81 -20.86
N GLY A 128 -2.00 -13.30 -22.07
CA GLY A 128 -2.95 -12.48 -22.83
C GLY A 128 -3.23 -11.10 -22.20
N GLY A 129 -2.56 -10.77 -21.11
CA GLY A 129 -2.78 -9.59 -20.28
C GLY A 129 -1.66 -8.56 -20.32
N ILE A 130 -1.40 -7.94 -19.18
CA ILE A 130 -0.35 -6.95 -18.95
C ILE A 130 0.97 -7.69 -18.65
N PRO A 131 2.10 -7.29 -19.24
CA PRO A 131 3.39 -7.98 -19.07
C PRO A 131 4.08 -7.56 -17.77
N PHE A 132 3.64 -8.08 -16.62
CA PHE A 132 4.33 -7.87 -15.35
C PHE A 132 5.72 -8.54 -15.34
N LEU A 133 6.70 -7.85 -14.80
CA LEU A 133 7.89 -8.50 -14.26
C LEU A 133 7.59 -8.99 -12.84
N VAL A 134 8.20 -10.08 -12.44
CA VAL A 134 7.98 -10.69 -11.13
C VAL A 134 9.30 -10.80 -10.39
N ASP A 135 9.42 -10.00 -9.33
CA ASP A 135 10.51 -10.05 -8.35
C ASP A 135 9.99 -10.68 -7.06
N ALA A 136 10.14 -11.99 -6.94
CA ALA A 136 9.62 -12.78 -5.83
C ALA A 136 10.70 -13.78 -5.33
N PRO A 137 11.72 -13.30 -4.61
CA PRO A 137 12.78 -14.14 -4.09
C PRO A 137 12.21 -15.18 -3.12
N LYS A 138 12.86 -16.35 -3.05
CA LYS A 138 12.45 -17.45 -2.18
C LYS A 138 12.36 -17.02 -0.73
N SER A 139 11.22 -17.32 -0.13
CA SER A 139 10.96 -17.00 1.28
C SER A 139 11.50 -18.06 2.26
N GLY A 140 11.67 -19.30 1.81
CA GLY A 140 11.92 -20.45 2.67
C GLY A 140 10.72 -20.93 3.48
N ILE A 141 9.56 -20.26 3.35
CA ILE A 141 8.31 -20.61 4.05
C ILE A 141 7.43 -21.41 3.11
N LEU A 142 7.21 -22.68 3.45
CA LEU A 142 6.42 -23.59 2.64
C LEU A 142 4.95 -23.56 3.06
N ARG A 143 4.05 -23.57 2.07
CA ARG A 143 2.60 -23.56 2.26
C ARG A 143 1.93 -24.68 1.46
N ASP A 144 0.85 -25.19 2.04
CA ASP A 144 -0.14 -25.97 1.34
C ASP A 144 -1.30 -25.04 1.00
N ARG A 145 -1.65 -24.93 -0.28
CA ARG A 145 -2.75 -24.09 -0.78
C ARG A 145 -3.52 -24.81 -1.86
N ALA A 146 -4.83 -24.64 -1.86
CA ALA A 146 -5.68 -25.09 -2.95
C ALA A 146 -6.58 -23.92 -3.36
N TYR A 147 -6.56 -23.61 -4.63
CA TYR A 147 -7.45 -22.63 -5.24
C TYR A 147 -8.37 -23.36 -6.21
N TYR A 148 -9.62 -22.97 -6.25
CA TYR A 148 -10.60 -23.56 -7.13
C TYR A 148 -11.28 -22.49 -7.98
N ALA A 149 -11.41 -22.73 -9.28
CA ALA A 149 -11.98 -21.75 -10.22
C ALA A 149 -13.46 -21.43 -9.93
N ASP A 150 -14.21 -22.40 -9.39
CA ASP A 150 -15.61 -22.26 -9.02
C ASP A 150 -15.85 -21.32 -7.82
N GLU A 151 -14.80 -21.01 -7.04
CA GLU A 151 -14.87 -19.99 -5.98
C GLU A 151 -14.92 -18.56 -6.53
N SER A 152 -14.70 -18.37 -7.84
CA SER A 152 -14.72 -17.05 -8.51
C SER A 152 -13.89 -15.97 -7.81
N ALA A 153 -12.76 -16.37 -7.21
CA ALA A 153 -11.87 -15.45 -6.52
C ALA A 153 -10.85 -14.85 -7.49
N THR A 154 -10.62 -13.54 -7.35
CA THR A 154 -9.64 -12.81 -8.15
C THR A 154 -8.20 -13.10 -7.73
N LEU A 155 -7.23 -12.77 -8.58
CA LEU A 155 -5.81 -12.90 -8.24
C LEU A 155 -5.44 -11.98 -7.07
N TYR A 156 -5.96 -10.74 -7.06
CA TYR A 156 -5.79 -9.79 -5.96
C TYR A 156 -6.30 -10.36 -4.62
N LYS A 157 -7.52 -10.92 -4.62
CA LYS A 157 -8.08 -11.56 -3.43
C LYS A 157 -7.19 -12.70 -2.92
N ARG A 158 -6.66 -13.56 -3.82
CA ARG A 158 -5.78 -14.66 -3.42
C ARG A 158 -4.42 -14.19 -2.89
N LEU A 159 -3.87 -13.13 -3.45
CA LEU A 159 -2.67 -12.50 -2.93
C LEU A 159 -2.91 -11.92 -1.52
N THR A 160 -4.03 -11.24 -1.32
CA THR A 160 -4.43 -10.72 -0.01
C THR A 160 -4.61 -11.84 1.02
N GLU A 161 -5.30 -12.95 0.66
CA GLU A 161 -5.44 -14.13 1.51
C GLU A 161 -4.09 -14.80 1.84
N LEU A 162 -3.14 -14.79 0.89
CA LEU A 162 -1.80 -15.34 1.10
C LEU A 162 -0.97 -14.46 2.03
N SER A 163 -1.12 -13.15 1.95
CA SER A 163 -0.44 -12.17 2.81
C SER A 163 -1.02 -12.12 4.22
N GLY A 164 -2.33 -12.31 4.37
CA GLY A 164 -3.05 -12.22 5.65
C GLY A 164 -2.80 -13.39 6.63
N VAL A 165 -1.90 -14.33 6.32
CA VAL A 165 -1.54 -15.41 7.26
C VAL A 165 -0.28 -15.06 8.03
N ILE A 166 -0.08 -15.71 9.19
CA ILE A 166 1.15 -15.55 10.01
C ILE A 166 2.38 -15.77 9.12
N ASN A 167 3.29 -14.80 9.07
CA ASN A 167 4.46 -14.77 8.21
C ASN A 167 4.10 -14.87 6.70
N GLY A 168 2.94 -14.39 6.31
CA GLY A 168 2.57 -14.24 4.90
C GLY A 168 3.51 -13.27 4.18
N PRO A 169 3.63 -13.38 2.84
CA PRO A 169 4.48 -12.48 2.09
C PRO A 169 3.84 -11.10 1.98
N GLU A 170 4.63 -10.05 2.05
CA GLU A 170 4.20 -8.73 1.62
C GLU A 170 4.43 -8.56 0.13
N TRP A 171 3.67 -7.67 -0.50
CA TRP A 171 3.81 -7.39 -1.92
C TRP A 171 3.29 -6.00 -2.28
N TYR A 172 3.74 -5.50 -3.43
CA TYR A 172 3.18 -4.34 -4.12
C TYR A 172 3.50 -4.42 -5.60
N VAL A 173 2.87 -3.58 -6.42
CA VAL A 173 3.25 -3.39 -7.82
C VAL A 173 3.86 -2.01 -7.99
N GLY A 174 5.14 -1.99 -8.36
CA GLY A 174 5.83 -0.77 -8.79
C GLY A 174 5.66 -0.55 -10.30
N ILE A 175 5.66 0.70 -10.74
CA ILE A 175 5.85 1.04 -12.15
C ILE A 175 7.29 1.54 -12.28
N GLU A 176 8.05 0.89 -13.14
CA GLU A 176 9.49 1.14 -13.29
C GLU A 176 9.84 1.45 -14.74
N TRP A 177 10.94 2.15 -14.96
CA TRP A 177 11.49 2.32 -16.27
C TRP A 177 11.99 0.99 -16.82
N ALA A 178 11.52 0.60 -18.01
CA ALA A 178 11.97 -0.62 -18.67
C ALA A 178 13.30 -0.44 -19.42
N SER A 179 13.70 0.81 -19.65
CA SER A 179 14.94 1.17 -20.36
C SER A 179 15.64 2.38 -19.73
N LEU A 180 16.95 2.51 -19.96
CA LEU A 180 17.74 3.66 -19.53
C LEU A 180 17.34 4.96 -20.25
N GLU A 181 16.81 4.85 -21.47
CA GLU A 181 16.32 5.97 -22.27
C GLU A 181 15.00 6.53 -21.74
N ARG A 182 14.37 5.85 -20.77
CA ARG A 182 13.10 6.25 -20.13
C ARG A 182 11.96 6.47 -21.13
N ASN A 183 11.96 5.69 -22.20
CA ASN A 183 10.91 5.71 -23.23
C ASN A 183 9.90 4.55 -23.10
N SER A 184 10.06 3.73 -22.10
CA SER A 184 9.14 2.64 -21.79
C SER A 184 9.12 2.31 -20.31
N ILE A 185 7.95 1.85 -19.84
CA ILE A 185 7.70 1.43 -18.46
C ILE A 185 7.30 -0.03 -18.39
N VAL A 186 7.45 -0.62 -17.22
CA VAL A 186 6.99 -1.98 -16.93
C VAL A 186 6.42 -2.06 -15.51
N PRO A 187 5.27 -2.72 -15.30
CA PRO A 187 4.81 -3.04 -13.96
C PRO A 187 5.65 -4.18 -13.39
N VAL A 188 6.18 -3.98 -12.19
CA VAL A 188 7.00 -4.96 -11.47
C VAL A 188 6.27 -5.38 -10.21
N PHE A 189 5.95 -6.66 -10.11
CA PHE A 189 5.40 -7.24 -8.88
C PHE A 189 6.53 -7.60 -7.94
N HIS A 190 6.65 -6.87 -6.85
CA HIS A 190 7.60 -7.13 -5.77
C HIS A 190 6.95 -7.94 -4.68
N CYS A 191 7.60 -9.01 -4.25
CA CYS A 191 7.14 -9.88 -3.17
C CYS A 191 8.30 -10.22 -2.25
N GLY A 192 8.14 -10.00 -0.96
CA GLY A 192 9.17 -10.25 0.04
C GLY A 192 8.66 -10.98 1.28
N THR A 193 9.55 -11.70 1.97
CA THR A 193 9.23 -12.39 3.21
C THR A 193 10.37 -12.24 4.19
N PRO A 194 10.08 -11.88 5.43
CA PRO A 194 8.76 -11.47 5.94
C PRO A 194 8.30 -10.11 5.40
N LYS A 195 9.17 -9.35 4.76
CA LYS A 195 8.91 -7.97 4.32
C LYS A 195 9.58 -7.68 2.97
N VAL A 196 8.97 -6.80 2.18
CA VAL A 196 9.58 -6.19 0.99
C VAL A 196 10.44 -4.99 1.39
N GLY A 197 11.25 -4.48 0.46
CA GLY A 197 12.15 -3.34 0.66
C GLY A 197 13.60 -3.78 0.88
N ARG A 198 14.47 -2.81 1.14
CA ARG A 198 15.89 -3.08 1.38
C ARG A 198 16.06 -3.91 2.65
N ILE A 199 16.74 -5.03 2.55
CA ILE A 199 17.08 -5.86 3.71
C ILE A 199 18.20 -5.15 4.47
N SER A 200 17.82 -4.28 5.39
CA SER A 200 18.75 -3.53 6.25
C SER A 200 18.20 -3.49 7.66
N THR A 201 19.10 -3.57 8.65
CA THR A 201 18.79 -3.29 10.06
C THR A 201 18.95 -1.81 10.40
N SER A 202 19.52 -1.04 9.48
CA SER A 202 19.73 0.39 9.64
C SER A 202 18.78 1.18 8.74
N PRO A 203 18.28 2.34 9.21
CA PRO A 203 17.47 3.22 8.39
C PRO A 203 18.20 3.65 7.12
N SER A 204 17.50 3.66 5.98
CA SER A 204 18.01 4.11 4.68
C SER A 204 18.06 5.64 4.59
N ALA A 205 17.16 6.31 5.31
CA ALA A 205 17.02 7.76 5.32
C ALA A 205 16.60 8.28 6.68
N VAL A 206 16.79 9.59 6.89
CA VAL A 206 16.40 10.29 8.13
C VAL A 206 15.51 11.48 7.76
N PHE A 207 14.32 11.51 8.36
CA PHE A 207 13.40 12.63 8.30
C PHE A 207 13.55 13.48 9.55
N GLU A 208 13.94 14.74 9.41
CA GLU A 208 14.27 15.63 10.52
C GLU A 208 13.38 16.88 10.53
N LEU A 209 12.95 17.28 11.74
CA LEU A 209 12.36 18.58 12.00
C LEU A 209 12.89 19.11 13.35
N PRO A 210 13.62 20.26 13.38
CA PRO A 210 13.97 21.09 12.22
C PRO A 210 14.94 20.40 11.25
N GLY A 211 14.72 20.56 9.95
CA GLY A 211 15.50 19.92 8.89
C GLY A 211 14.77 19.87 7.56
N GLY A 212 14.79 18.70 6.91
CA GLY A 212 14.19 18.49 5.58
C GLY A 212 12.67 18.40 5.56
N LEU A 213 12.00 18.22 6.70
CA LEU A 213 10.54 18.21 6.78
C LEU A 213 9.99 19.65 6.79
N LEU A 214 8.89 19.85 6.06
CA LEU A 214 8.10 21.09 6.07
C LEU A 214 7.17 21.13 7.28
N GLU A 215 6.55 20.01 7.58
CA GLU A 215 5.56 19.88 8.64
C GLU A 215 5.50 18.45 9.17
N VAL A 216 5.21 18.34 10.45
CA VAL A 216 4.85 17.07 11.10
C VAL A 216 3.56 17.26 11.86
N GLN A 217 2.60 16.39 11.58
CA GLN A 217 1.37 16.29 12.33
C GLN A 217 1.36 14.97 13.12
N LEU A 218 1.20 15.06 14.44
CA LEU A 218 0.93 13.94 15.31
C LEU A 218 -0.54 13.99 15.71
N GLU A 219 -1.31 12.98 15.33
CA GLU A 219 -2.69 12.83 15.79
C GLU A 219 -2.74 11.78 16.90
N GLU A 220 -3.24 12.13 18.06
CA GLU A 220 -3.50 11.18 19.14
C GLU A 220 -4.98 10.79 19.11
N ARG A 221 -5.26 9.52 18.83
CA ARG A 221 -6.61 9.00 18.65
C ARG A 221 -6.96 8.00 19.73
N ALA A 222 -8.15 8.19 20.32
CA ALA A 222 -8.78 7.25 21.25
C ALA A 222 -10.20 6.89 20.77
N LYS A 223 -10.39 6.82 19.45
CA LYS A 223 -11.67 6.46 18.83
C LYS A 223 -11.99 4.98 19.07
N VAL A 224 -13.22 4.58 18.78
CA VAL A 224 -13.64 3.17 18.82
C VAL A 224 -12.75 2.33 17.91
N GLY A 225 -12.12 1.31 18.48
CA GLY A 225 -11.15 0.46 17.78
C GLY A 225 -9.69 0.92 17.89
N ASP A 226 -9.42 2.20 18.13
CA ASP A 226 -8.05 2.74 18.26
C ASP A 226 -7.48 2.54 19.65
N MET A 227 -8.33 2.60 20.71
CA MET A 227 -7.90 2.47 22.10
C MET A 227 -8.82 1.52 22.89
N ALA A 228 -8.19 0.69 23.74
CA ALA A 228 -8.92 -0.07 24.77
C ALA A 228 -8.06 -0.30 26.03
N THR A 229 -8.70 -0.36 27.17
CA THR A 229 -8.12 -0.80 28.44
C THR A 229 -8.48 -2.25 28.77
N HIS A 230 -9.52 -2.80 28.12
CA HIS A 230 -9.98 -4.17 28.30
C HIS A 230 -10.20 -4.84 26.94
N VAL A 231 -9.67 -6.04 26.77
CA VAL A 231 -9.87 -6.81 25.54
C VAL A 231 -10.30 -8.24 25.87
N ILE A 232 -11.33 -8.71 25.18
CA ILE A 232 -11.82 -10.08 25.22
C ILE A 232 -11.85 -10.63 23.79
N ALA A 233 -11.27 -11.79 23.55
CA ALA A 233 -11.38 -12.54 22.30
C ALA A 233 -12.43 -13.64 22.43
N ILE A 234 -13.28 -13.78 21.44
CA ILE A 234 -14.38 -14.72 21.38
C ILE A 234 -14.13 -15.70 20.22
N GLY A 235 -14.21 -16.99 20.49
CA GLY A 235 -13.99 -18.04 19.50
C GLY A 235 -15.22 -18.34 18.64
N GLY A 236 -15.09 -19.31 17.74
CA GLY A 236 -16.20 -19.84 16.93
C GLY A 236 -17.17 -20.68 17.77
N GLY A 237 -18.42 -20.78 17.30
CA GLY A 237 -19.50 -21.52 17.95
C GLY A 237 -20.75 -20.66 18.14
N GLU A 238 -21.78 -21.24 18.73
CA GLU A 238 -23.04 -20.58 19.04
C GLU A 238 -23.39 -20.73 20.53
N GLY A 239 -24.09 -19.73 21.08
CA GLY A 239 -24.63 -19.76 22.44
C GLY A 239 -23.57 -19.71 23.55
N GLU A 240 -23.91 -20.31 24.69
CA GLU A 240 -23.07 -20.27 25.92
C GLU A 240 -21.80 -21.15 25.85
N ASP A 241 -21.75 -22.10 24.94
CA ASP A 241 -20.58 -23.00 24.74
C ASP A 241 -19.46 -22.35 23.90
N ARG A 242 -19.63 -21.12 23.49
CA ARG A 242 -18.67 -20.37 22.71
C ARG A 242 -17.43 -20.07 23.56
N PRO A 243 -16.22 -20.51 23.12
CA PRO A 243 -15.00 -20.27 23.90
C PRO A 243 -14.68 -18.77 23.96
N VAL A 244 -14.33 -18.29 25.13
CA VAL A 244 -14.02 -16.87 25.38
C VAL A 244 -12.68 -16.81 26.14
N SER A 245 -11.83 -15.83 25.80
CA SER A 245 -10.61 -15.55 26.54
C SER A 245 -10.91 -15.00 27.94
N ALA A 246 -9.91 -15.05 28.84
CA ALA A 246 -9.91 -14.16 29.99
C ALA A 246 -9.93 -12.69 29.52
N ALA A 247 -10.43 -11.79 30.37
CA ALA A 247 -10.30 -10.36 30.12
C ALA A 247 -8.84 -9.93 30.30
N HIS A 248 -8.23 -9.40 29.24
CA HIS A 248 -6.91 -8.79 29.28
C HIS A 248 -7.05 -7.32 29.61
N ILE A 249 -6.39 -6.83 30.66
CA ILE A 249 -6.60 -5.50 31.25
C ILE A 249 -5.28 -4.73 31.26
N ALA A 250 -5.30 -3.50 30.79
CA ALA A 250 -4.21 -2.54 30.92
C ALA A 250 -4.31 -1.81 32.28
N VAL A 251 -3.93 -2.51 33.34
CA VAL A 251 -4.07 -2.04 34.74
C VAL A 251 -3.33 -0.70 34.96
N GLU A 252 -2.21 -0.51 34.30
CA GLU A 252 -1.44 0.74 34.36
C GLU A 252 -2.22 1.95 33.82
N LYS A 253 -3.09 1.73 32.82
CA LYS A 253 -3.96 2.78 32.27
C LYS A 253 -5.08 3.13 33.22
N GLU A 254 -5.74 2.13 33.80
CA GLU A 254 -6.77 2.38 34.81
C GLU A 254 -6.20 3.15 36.01
N ASN A 255 -5.03 2.74 36.49
CA ASN A 255 -4.33 3.42 37.60
C ASN A 255 -3.92 4.86 37.25
N SER A 256 -3.73 5.19 35.97
CA SER A 256 -3.44 6.53 35.48
C SER A 256 -4.68 7.36 35.19
N GLY A 257 -5.88 6.83 35.48
CA GLY A 257 -7.15 7.57 35.40
C GLY A 257 -7.95 7.37 34.12
N TYR A 258 -7.55 6.43 33.26
CA TYR A 258 -8.36 6.08 32.09
C TYR A 258 -9.60 5.26 32.52
N PRO A 259 -10.77 5.52 31.94
CA PRO A 259 -11.94 4.71 32.17
C PRO A 259 -11.79 3.33 31.53
N ARG A 260 -12.64 2.40 31.92
CA ARG A 260 -12.76 1.11 31.25
C ARG A 260 -13.29 1.31 29.83
N ILE A 261 -12.45 0.96 28.83
CA ILE A 261 -12.75 0.99 27.41
C ILE A 261 -12.59 -0.43 26.87
N GLU A 262 -13.65 -0.98 26.28
CA GLU A 262 -13.70 -2.41 25.94
C GLU A 262 -13.65 -2.64 24.44
N ILE A 263 -12.88 -3.68 24.05
CA ILE A 263 -12.93 -4.28 22.72
C ILE A 263 -13.25 -5.77 22.89
N GLN A 264 -14.25 -6.25 22.15
CA GLN A 264 -14.51 -7.67 21.95
C GLN A 264 -14.28 -8.00 20.47
N LYS A 265 -13.42 -8.99 20.18
CA LYS A 265 -13.15 -9.42 18.80
C LYS A 265 -13.41 -10.90 18.65
N THR A 266 -14.16 -11.25 17.60
CA THR A 266 -14.50 -12.64 17.28
C THR A 266 -13.49 -13.27 16.34
N PHE A 267 -13.15 -14.55 16.58
CA PHE A 267 -12.27 -15.39 15.80
C PHE A 267 -12.98 -16.73 15.54
N ASP A 268 -13.80 -16.79 14.50
CA ASP A 268 -14.70 -17.93 14.25
C ASP A 268 -13.99 -19.27 14.02
N SER A 269 -12.74 -19.25 13.56
CA SER A 269 -11.93 -20.45 13.35
C SER A 269 -11.17 -20.93 14.60
N VAL A 270 -11.26 -20.21 15.72
CA VAL A 270 -10.49 -20.52 16.95
C VAL A 270 -11.40 -21.11 18.00
N SER A 271 -11.07 -22.33 18.44
CA SER A 271 -11.81 -23.05 19.50
C SER A 271 -11.01 -23.20 20.80
N ARG A 272 -9.71 -22.87 20.82
CA ARG A 272 -8.83 -23.06 21.99
C ARG A 272 -8.74 -21.79 22.82
N PRO A 273 -9.08 -21.83 24.13
CA PRO A 273 -8.99 -20.66 25.02
C PRO A 273 -7.57 -20.05 25.09
N GLU A 274 -6.52 -20.87 25.05
CA GLU A 274 -5.12 -20.39 25.08
C GLU A 274 -4.80 -19.52 23.86
N THR A 275 -5.28 -19.92 22.69
CA THR A 275 -5.12 -19.14 21.46
C THR A 275 -5.90 -17.83 21.52
N LEU A 276 -7.11 -17.86 22.06
CA LEU A 276 -7.92 -16.64 22.28
C LEU A 276 -7.25 -15.69 23.27
N ASN A 277 -6.67 -16.21 24.36
CA ASN A 277 -5.90 -15.39 25.30
C ASN A 277 -4.70 -14.71 24.62
N ALA A 278 -3.98 -15.43 23.76
CA ALA A 278 -2.87 -14.86 23.01
C ALA A 278 -3.34 -13.74 22.04
N HIS A 279 -4.47 -13.93 21.37
CA HIS A 279 -5.08 -12.90 20.52
C HIS A 279 -5.50 -11.67 21.33
N ALA A 280 -6.19 -11.87 22.47
CA ALA A 280 -6.63 -10.75 23.32
C ALA A 280 -5.43 -9.95 23.86
N ALA A 281 -4.37 -10.63 24.29
CA ALA A 281 -3.14 -10.00 24.75
C ALA A 281 -2.45 -9.18 23.62
N ALA A 282 -2.38 -9.73 22.40
CA ALA A 282 -1.80 -9.05 21.25
C ALA A 282 -2.60 -7.80 20.87
N ILE A 283 -3.94 -7.91 20.86
CA ILE A 283 -4.82 -6.75 20.59
C ILE A 283 -4.60 -5.69 21.67
N LEU A 284 -4.64 -6.05 22.96
CA LEU A 284 -4.46 -5.07 24.04
C LEU A 284 -3.11 -4.35 23.91
N ASN A 285 -2.02 -5.07 23.64
CA ASN A 285 -0.69 -4.47 23.47
C ASN A 285 -0.65 -3.44 22.33
N ARG A 286 -1.44 -3.64 21.28
CA ARG A 286 -1.54 -2.73 20.15
C ARG A 286 -2.36 -1.49 20.46
N VAL A 287 -3.49 -1.64 21.17
CA VAL A 287 -4.48 -0.56 21.34
C VAL A 287 -4.42 0.16 22.67
N ARG A 288 -3.68 -0.33 23.67
CA ARG A 288 -3.66 0.27 25.02
C ARG A 288 -3.15 1.71 25.08
N GLU A 289 -2.29 2.11 24.12
CA GLU A 289 -1.75 3.48 24.04
C GLU A 289 -2.56 4.41 23.13
N GLY A 290 -3.62 3.90 22.50
CA GLY A 290 -4.30 4.58 21.41
C GLY A 290 -3.50 4.53 20.12
N SER A 291 -4.06 5.08 19.06
CA SER A 291 -3.38 5.22 17.78
C SER A 291 -2.72 6.61 17.70
N LYS A 292 -1.47 6.66 17.27
CA LYS A 292 -0.70 7.91 17.13
C LYS A 292 -0.10 8.01 15.73
N PRO A 293 -0.93 8.14 14.69
CA PRO A 293 -0.42 8.29 13.35
C PRO A 293 0.34 9.61 13.18
N PHE A 294 1.46 9.51 12.47
CA PHE A 294 2.25 10.64 12.03
C PHE A 294 1.94 10.94 10.57
N THR A 295 1.75 12.21 10.25
CA THR A 295 1.82 12.71 8.89
C THR A 295 3.10 13.55 8.77
N LEU A 296 3.97 13.13 7.89
CA LEU A 296 5.23 13.81 7.59
C LEU A 296 5.05 14.51 6.24
N THR A 297 5.29 15.79 6.16
CA THR A 297 5.20 16.52 4.89
C THR A 297 6.58 17.03 4.52
N GLN A 298 7.02 16.70 3.31
CA GLN A 298 8.31 17.04 2.75
C GLN A 298 8.13 17.62 1.35
N ARG A 299 9.04 18.49 0.92
CA ARG A 299 9.05 18.92 -0.48
C ARG A 299 9.57 17.81 -1.37
N ILE A 300 8.88 17.54 -2.48
CA ILE A 300 9.30 16.53 -3.42
C ILE A 300 10.65 16.90 -4.05
N GLY A 301 11.55 15.93 -4.18
CA GLY A 301 12.91 16.15 -4.73
C GLY A 301 13.93 16.68 -3.73
N GLU A 302 13.54 17.03 -2.50
CA GLU A 302 14.48 17.35 -1.41
C GLU A 302 14.83 16.08 -0.59
N TYR A 303 16.00 16.08 0.03
CA TYR A 303 16.46 14.95 0.86
C TYR A 303 15.58 14.76 2.10
N PRO A 304 15.21 13.49 2.41
CA PRO A 304 15.49 12.27 1.68
C PRO A 304 14.57 12.10 0.45
N VAL A 305 15.15 11.75 -0.71
CA VAL A 305 14.45 11.68 -1.99
C VAL A 305 13.80 10.31 -2.18
N VAL A 306 12.49 10.30 -2.45
CA VAL A 306 11.76 9.07 -2.78
C VAL A 306 12.31 8.42 -4.05
N GLY A 307 12.45 7.09 -4.03
CA GLY A 307 13.04 6.31 -5.13
C GLY A 307 14.57 6.24 -5.08
N ILE A 308 15.25 7.21 -4.46
CA ILE A 308 16.72 7.26 -4.31
C ILE A 308 17.15 6.87 -2.89
N ASP A 309 16.75 7.67 -1.91
CA ASP A 309 17.16 7.47 -0.51
C ASP A 309 16.24 6.50 0.22
N TYR A 310 14.96 6.47 -0.12
CA TYR A 310 13.99 5.53 0.44
C TYR A 310 12.94 5.10 -0.59
N GLY A 311 12.37 3.93 -0.36
CA GLY A 311 11.29 3.35 -1.15
C GLY A 311 10.32 2.54 -0.29
N LEU A 312 9.37 1.86 -0.94
CA LEU A 312 8.42 0.98 -0.24
C LEU A 312 9.16 -0.14 0.49
N GLY A 313 8.81 -0.33 1.74
CA GLY A 313 9.40 -1.34 2.60
C GLY A 313 10.65 -0.93 3.37
N ASP A 314 11.26 0.18 3.02
CA ASP A 314 12.49 0.63 3.66
C ASP A 314 12.25 1.13 5.09
N LEU A 315 13.27 0.94 5.94
CA LEU A 315 13.30 1.55 7.26
C LEU A 315 13.80 2.99 7.15
N VAL A 316 13.09 3.89 7.83
CA VAL A 316 13.45 5.30 7.93
C VAL A 316 13.49 5.73 9.39
N ARG A 317 14.38 6.64 9.71
CA ARG A 317 14.44 7.25 11.04
C ARG A 317 13.73 8.60 11.01
N ILE A 318 12.92 8.85 12.02
CA ILE A 318 12.24 10.11 12.24
C ILE A 318 12.86 10.74 13.47
N GLU A 319 13.34 11.96 13.34
CA GLU A 319 13.87 12.79 14.41
C GLU A 319 13.13 14.12 14.41
N ILE A 320 12.27 14.32 15.41
CA ILE A 320 11.47 15.53 15.56
C ILE A 320 11.80 16.14 16.92
N ASP A 321 12.17 17.40 16.92
CA ASP A 321 12.43 18.15 18.14
C ASP A 321 11.88 19.57 18.01
N THR A 322 10.63 19.75 18.43
CA THR A 322 9.90 21.02 18.43
C THR A 322 9.31 21.27 19.82
N ASP A 323 8.76 22.44 20.05
CA ASP A 323 8.15 22.79 21.34
C ASP A 323 6.97 21.88 21.72
N THR A 324 6.32 21.25 20.73
CA THR A 324 5.09 20.45 20.94
C THR A 324 5.30 18.96 20.68
N ILE A 325 6.29 18.58 19.86
CA ILE A 325 6.55 17.18 19.48
C ILE A 325 8.05 16.93 19.60
N SER A 326 8.43 16.01 20.49
CA SER A 326 9.80 15.51 20.59
C SER A 326 9.77 14.00 20.48
N GLN A 327 10.24 13.46 19.33
CA GLN A 327 10.18 12.05 19.00
C GLN A 327 11.40 11.61 18.21
N LYS A 328 11.90 10.42 18.55
CA LYS A 328 12.95 9.73 17.78
C LYS A 328 12.58 8.27 17.65
N MET A 329 12.34 7.82 16.43
CA MET A 329 11.89 6.45 16.16
C MET A 329 12.34 5.95 14.80
N VAL A 330 12.34 4.63 14.64
CA VAL A 330 12.52 3.97 13.33
C VAL A 330 11.20 3.39 12.91
N LEU A 331 10.74 3.80 11.74
CA LEU A 331 9.49 3.37 11.13
C LEU A 331 9.77 2.78 9.75
N ARG A 332 8.76 2.15 9.18
CA ARG A 332 8.81 1.53 7.87
C ARG A 332 7.91 2.28 6.90
N VAL A 333 8.40 2.57 5.71
CA VAL A 333 7.60 3.17 4.64
C VAL A 333 6.72 2.11 4.01
N VAL A 334 5.40 2.31 4.04
CA VAL A 334 4.40 1.40 3.45
C VAL A 334 3.62 2.05 2.30
N GLY A 335 3.89 3.32 2.02
CA GLY A 335 3.27 4.09 0.96
C GLY A 335 3.74 5.53 0.99
N TRP A 336 3.16 6.34 0.12
CA TRP A 336 3.24 7.80 0.16
C TRP A 336 2.05 8.44 -0.53
N VAL A 337 1.85 9.70 -0.19
CA VAL A 337 0.86 10.57 -0.82
C VAL A 337 1.60 11.78 -1.37
N ILE A 338 1.39 12.10 -2.64
CA ILE A 338 1.85 13.34 -3.24
C ILE A 338 0.62 14.25 -3.39
N ASN A 339 0.73 15.48 -2.90
CA ASN A 339 -0.38 16.43 -2.93
C ASN A 339 -0.77 16.85 -4.35
N ALA A 340 -1.96 17.40 -4.51
CA ALA A 340 -2.55 17.75 -5.80
C ALA A 340 -1.71 18.72 -6.64
N ASN A 341 -0.91 19.61 -6.04
CA ASN A 341 -0.01 20.49 -6.78
C ASN A 341 1.34 19.85 -7.16
N GLY A 342 1.61 18.62 -6.69
CA GLY A 342 2.83 17.90 -6.98
C GLY A 342 4.11 18.48 -6.33
N GLU A 343 3.97 19.32 -5.30
CA GLU A 343 5.08 19.98 -4.64
C GLU A 343 5.52 19.29 -3.34
N ALA A 344 4.61 18.58 -2.68
CA ALA A 344 4.88 17.91 -1.42
C ALA A 344 4.56 16.42 -1.47
N ILE A 345 5.36 15.64 -0.74
CA ILE A 345 5.20 14.22 -0.52
C ILE A 345 5.08 13.92 0.97
N SER A 346 4.16 13.04 1.32
CA SER A 346 3.93 12.56 2.67
C SER A 346 4.12 11.05 2.70
N PRO A 347 5.25 10.53 3.20
CA PRO A 347 5.43 9.10 3.36
C PRO A 347 4.43 8.54 4.37
N ILE A 348 3.78 7.43 4.02
CA ILE A 348 2.94 6.65 4.92
C ILE A 348 3.87 5.68 5.65
N VAL A 349 3.93 5.80 6.97
CA VAL A 349 4.86 5.03 7.80
C VAL A 349 4.10 4.16 8.79
N ALA A 350 4.64 2.96 9.05
CA ALA A 350 4.10 2.00 10.02
C ALA A 350 5.15 1.61 11.07
N GLN A 351 4.71 1.26 12.26
CA GLN A 351 5.59 0.75 13.31
C GLN A 351 6.15 -0.64 12.94
N LEU A 352 7.37 -0.92 13.42
CA LEU A 352 7.98 -2.24 13.26
C LEU A 352 7.16 -3.27 14.06
N GLY A 353 6.46 -4.17 13.36
CA GLY A 353 5.65 -5.23 13.97
C GLY A 353 4.14 -5.10 13.72
N GLU A 354 3.67 -4.02 13.15
CA GLU A 354 2.30 -3.93 12.62
C GLU A 354 2.27 -4.64 11.26
N SER A 355 1.70 -5.85 11.23
CA SER A 355 1.21 -6.42 9.97
C SER A 355 -0.04 -5.62 9.55
N ASN A 356 -0.21 -5.42 8.25
CA ASN A 356 -1.42 -4.82 7.67
C ASN A 356 -2.63 -5.74 7.93
N ASP A 357 -3.12 -5.77 9.16
CA ASP A 357 -4.43 -6.32 9.52
C ASP A 357 -5.43 -5.15 9.49
N GLN A 358 -5.86 -4.76 8.30
CA GLN A 358 -7.10 -4.00 8.09
C GLN A 358 -8.20 -4.94 7.62
#